data_5ec83545cd68e87138847dbd95aa97d0
#
_entry.id   5ec83545cd68e87138847dbd95aa97d0
#
_cell.length_a   1.000
_cell.length_b   1.000
_cell.length_c   1.000
_cell.angle_alpha   90.00
_cell.angle_beta   90.00
_cell.angle_gamma   90.00
#
_symmetry.space_group_name_H-M   'P 1'
#
loop_
_entity.id
_entity.type
_entity.pdbx_description
1 polymer ?
#
loop_
_entity_poly.entity_id
_entity_poly.type
_entity_poly.pdbx_seq_one_letter_code
_entity_poly.pdbx_strand_id
1 'polypeptide(L)'
;SGLGVAAADASYGLMVAAGLSATGLLLAYATPMQLAGGLLIALLGLRALWAGLAGAPGKAARGGTGGGLPGALASAYVLTIANPSTILAFAGLVAGLGATAASRPGAAYLLVAGVFTGSLLWWIFLASATALARKRLTPRVTRGLDIVSGGVLLLWGLWIAWSALAPA
;
A
#
# COMPACT_ATOMS: atom_id res chain seq x y z
N SER A 1 11.42 -4.99 0.29
CA SER A 1 10.00 -4.66 0.06
C SER A 1 9.80 -3.19 -0.30
N GLY A 2 10.43 -2.20 0.39
CA GLY A 2 10.26 -0.78 0.10
C GLY A 2 10.60 -0.36 -1.34
N LEU A 3 11.64 -0.94 -1.93
CA LEU A 3 11.96 -0.73 -3.36
C LEU A 3 10.86 -1.24 -4.29
N GLY A 4 10.19 -2.35 -3.95
CA GLY A 4 9.07 -2.87 -4.74
C GLY A 4 7.88 -1.90 -4.74
N VAL A 5 7.58 -1.31 -3.58
CA VAL A 5 6.53 -0.29 -3.46
C VAL A 5 6.91 0.97 -4.25
N ALA A 6 8.11 1.51 -4.07
CA ALA A 6 8.56 2.70 -4.79
C ALA A 6 8.55 2.50 -6.33
N ALA A 7 8.90 1.29 -6.79
CA ALA A 7 8.80 0.94 -8.21
C ALA A 7 7.35 0.88 -8.71
N ALA A 8 6.41 0.39 -7.90
CA ALA A 8 4.99 0.40 -8.23
C ALA A 8 4.44 1.84 -8.29
N ASP A 9 4.79 2.68 -7.33
CA ASP A 9 4.41 4.09 -7.30
C ASP A 9 4.95 4.83 -8.53
N ALA A 10 6.21 4.57 -8.93
CA ALA A 10 6.80 5.11 -10.16
C ALA A 10 6.07 4.62 -11.41
N SER A 11 5.63 3.36 -11.44
CA SER A 11 4.86 2.81 -12.57
C SER A 11 3.52 3.53 -12.73
N TYR A 12 2.82 3.84 -11.63
CA TYR A 12 1.63 4.69 -11.66
C TYR A 12 1.96 6.09 -12.16
N GLY A 13 3.03 6.69 -11.65
CA GLY A 13 3.50 8.00 -12.10
C GLY A 13 3.79 8.02 -13.61
N LEU A 14 4.43 6.96 -14.14
CA LEU A 14 4.70 6.82 -15.58
C LEU A 14 3.42 6.69 -16.41
N MET A 15 2.44 5.90 -15.95
CA MET A 15 1.14 5.78 -16.61
C MET A 15 0.43 7.14 -16.70
N VAL A 16 0.50 7.92 -15.63
CA VAL A 16 -0.02 9.29 -15.59
C VAL A 16 0.75 10.20 -16.56
N ALA A 17 2.08 10.14 -16.53
CA ALA A 17 2.94 10.95 -17.37
C ALA A 17 2.77 10.64 -18.86
N ALA A 18 2.49 9.38 -19.22
CA ALA A 18 2.22 8.95 -20.59
C ALA A 18 0.83 9.37 -21.11
N GLY A 19 0.06 10.13 -20.33
CA GLY A 19 -1.29 10.56 -20.71
C GLY A 19 -2.27 9.41 -20.87
N LEU A 20 -1.90 8.22 -20.37
CA LEU A 20 -2.81 7.10 -20.28
C LEU A 20 -3.85 7.47 -19.23
N SER A 21 -4.88 8.19 -19.70
CA SER A 21 -6.11 8.42 -18.96
C SER A 21 -6.81 7.08 -18.77
N ALA A 22 -6.14 6.19 -18.05
CA ALA A 22 -6.72 4.95 -17.54
C ALA A 22 -7.89 5.22 -16.58
N THR A 23 -8.24 6.50 -16.39
CA THR A 23 -9.35 6.96 -15.56
C THR A 23 -10.65 6.23 -15.91
N GLY A 24 -10.95 6.02 -17.18
CA GLY A 24 -12.15 5.29 -17.57
C GLY A 24 -12.11 3.79 -17.19
N LEU A 25 -10.98 3.12 -17.47
CA LEU A 25 -10.79 1.72 -17.08
C LEU A 25 -10.63 1.56 -15.56
N LEU A 26 -9.88 2.44 -14.90
CA LEU A 26 -9.73 2.42 -13.44
C LEU A 26 -11.06 2.67 -12.72
N LEU A 27 -11.89 3.58 -13.22
CA LEU A 27 -13.23 3.82 -12.67
C LEU A 27 -14.16 2.63 -12.92
N ALA A 28 -14.10 1.98 -14.09
CA ALA A 28 -14.90 0.79 -14.39
C ALA A 28 -14.59 -0.40 -13.47
N TYR A 29 -13.35 -0.53 -13.02
CA TYR A 29 -12.89 -1.59 -12.11
C TYR A 29 -12.73 -1.13 -10.65
N ALA A 30 -13.09 0.11 -10.32
CA ALA A 30 -12.89 0.66 -8.97
C ALA A 30 -13.62 -0.17 -7.90
N THR A 31 -14.89 -0.49 -8.11
CA THR A 31 -15.71 -1.26 -7.16
C THR A 31 -15.15 -2.66 -6.89
N PRO A 32 -14.89 -3.52 -7.89
CA PRO A 32 -14.31 -4.85 -7.63
C PRO A 32 -12.92 -4.77 -7.02
N MET A 33 -12.09 -3.79 -7.41
CA MET A 33 -10.77 -3.59 -6.80
C MET A 33 -10.88 -3.12 -5.35
N GLN A 34 -11.81 -2.22 -5.05
CA GLN A 34 -12.08 -1.75 -3.68
C GLN A 34 -12.58 -2.89 -2.80
N LEU A 35 -13.50 -3.71 -3.31
CA LEU A 35 -13.99 -4.89 -2.59
C LEU A 35 -12.87 -5.90 -2.32
N ALA A 36 -12.10 -6.26 -3.35
CA ALA A 36 -10.99 -7.20 -3.20
C ALA A 36 -9.91 -6.67 -2.25
N GLY A 37 -9.54 -5.38 -2.36
CA GLY A 37 -8.58 -4.73 -1.48
C GLY A 37 -9.07 -4.66 -0.03
N GLY A 38 -10.33 -4.29 0.18
CA GLY A 38 -10.96 -4.26 1.51
C GLY A 38 -10.97 -5.64 2.18
N LEU A 39 -11.36 -6.68 1.44
CA LEU A 39 -11.34 -8.06 1.93
C LEU A 39 -9.92 -8.55 2.24
N LEU A 40 -8.94 -8.20 1.41
CA LEU A 40 -7.54 -8.54 1.66
C LEU A 40 -7.02 -7.87 2.94
N ILE A 41 -7.29 -6.58 3.13
CA ILE A 41 -6.92 -5.83 4.34
C ILE A 41 -7.61 -6.45 5.57
N ALA A 42 -8.89 -6.78 5.48
CA ALA A 42 -9.64 -7.42 6.56
C ALA A 42 -9.06 -8.78 6.91
N LEU A 43 -8.69 -9.60 5.93
CA LEU A 43 -8.05 -10.90 6.14
C LEU A 43 -6.69 -10.78 6.83
N LEU A 44 -5.87 -9.81 6.40
CA LEU A 44 -4.57 -9.54 7.03
C LEU A 44 -4.75 -9.05 8.48
N GLY A 45 -5.74 -8.18 8.71
CA GLY A 45 -6.13 -7.72 10.04
C GLY A 45 -6.58 -8.86 10.94
N LEU A 46 -7.44 -9.74 10.44
CA LEU A 46 -7.91 -10.92 11.16
C LEU A 46 -6.74 -11.85 11.54
N ARG A 47 -5.81 -12.10 10.61
CA ARG A 47 -4.62 -12.93 10.88
C ARG A 47 -3.72 -12.32 11.94
N ALA A 48 -3.49 -11.00 11.89
CA ALA A 48 -2.68 -10.29 12.89
C ALA A 48 -3.35 -10.32 14.26
N LEU A 49 -4.65 -10.04 14.31
CA LEU A 49 -5.46 -10.11 15.54
C LEU A 49 -5.42 -11.50 16.16
N TRP A 50 -5.63 -12.54 15.35
CA TRP A 50 -5.59 -13.92 15.83
C TRP A 50 -4.21 -14.33 16.32
N ALA A 51 -3.15 -13.96 15.64
CA ALA A 51 -1.78 -14.20 16.08
C ALA A 51 -1.48 -13.52 17.43
N GLY A 52 -1.93 -12.29 17.62
CA GLY A 52 -1.83 -11.56 18.86
C GLY A 52 -2.62 -12.24 20.01
N LEU A 53 -3.87 -12.64 19.75
CA LEU A 53 -4.73 -13.32 20.75
C LEU A 53 -4.20 -14.71 21.11
N ALA A 54 -3.75 -15.49 20.11
CA ALA A 54 -3.19 -16.83 20.33
C ALA A 54 -1.82 -16.83 21.04
N GLY A 55 -1.25 -15.66 21.31
CA GLY A 55 0.06 -15.56 21.97
C GLY A 55 1.22 -16.08 21.12
N ALA A 56 1.00 -16.25 19.81
CA ALA A 56 2.02 -16.63 18.83
C ALA A 56 2.64 -15.37 18.21
N PRO A 57 3.70 -14.77 18.81
CA PRO A 57 4.20 -13.50 18.34
C PRO A 57 4.76 -13.64 16.92
N GLY A 58 4.14 -12.95 15.99
CA GLY A 58 4.85 -12.41 14.84
C GLY A 58 5.32 -13.37 13.77
N LYS A 59 4.61 -14.50 13.48
CA LYS A 59 4.79 -15.15 12.16
C LYS A 59 4.26 -14.28 11.00
N ALA A 60 3.30 -13.40 11.28
CA ALA A 60 2.80 -12.43 10.30
C ALA A 60 3.84 -11.34 9.96
N ALA A 61 4.72 -10.98 10.90
CA ALA A 61 5.80 -10.02 10.66
C ALA A 61 7.02 -10.63 9.94
N ARG A 62 7.09 -11.95 9.81
CA ARG A 62 8.02 -12.63 8.90
C ARG A 62 7.36 -12.70 7.52
N GLY A 63 7.21 -11.57 6.87
CA GLY A 63 6.90 -11.45 5.45
C GLY A 63 8.00 -12.05 4.58
N GLY A 64 8.23 -13.33 4.75
CA GLY A 64 9.07 -14.16 3.92
C GLY A 64 8.14 -15.03 3.08
N THR A 65 7.66 -14.50 1.97
CA THR A 65 7.41 -15.38 0.84
C THR A 65 8.75 -16.08 0.57
N GLY A 66 8.79 -17.39 0.48
CA GLY A 66 10.03 -18.21 0.36
C GLY A 66 10.90 -17.94 -0.88
N GLY A 67 10.80 -16.75 -1.47
CA GLY A 67 11.52 -16.30 -2.67
C GLY A 67 12.71 -15.37 -2.41
N GLY A 68 13.17 -15.22 -1.17
CA GLY A 68 14.28 -14.31 -0.86
C GLY A 68 13.97 -12.84 -1.18
N LEU A 69 15.03 -12.05 -1.45
CA LEU A 69 14.90 -10.62 -1.78
C LEU A 69 14.08 -10.36 -3.06
N PRO A 70 14.25 -11.11 -4.16
CA PRO A 70 13.43 -10.94 -5.37
C PRO A 70 11.96 -11.20 -5.13
N GLY A 71 11.60 -12.25 -4.40
CA GLY A 71 10.22 -12.56 -4.05
C GLY A 71 9.57 -11.48 -3.17
N ALA A 72 10.34 -10.91 -2.23
CA ALA A 72 9.88 -9.81 -1.39
C ALA A 72 9.70 -8.48 -2.17
N LEU A 73 10.50 -8.25 -3.21
CA LEU A 73 10.33 -7.11 -4.12
C LEU A 73 9.09 -7.29 -5.00
N ALA A 74 8.97 -8.45 -5.63
CA ALA A 74 7.86 -8.75 -6.53
C ALA A 74 6.51 -8.74 -5.79
N SER A 75 6.41 -9.35 -4.62
CA SER A 75 5.18 -9.36 -3.84
C SER A 75 4.79 -7.95 -3.38
N ALA A 76 5.75 -7.14 -2.93
CA ALA A 76 5.49 -5.75 -2.56
C ALA A 76 5.02 -4.92 -3.76
N TYR A 77 5.63 -5.10 -4.92
CA TYR A 77 5.24 -4.44 -6.17
C TYR A 77 3.80 -4.81 -6.56
N VAL A 78 3.50 -6.11 -6.65
CA VAL A 78 2.17 -6.59 -7.04
C VAL A 78 1.09 -6.15 -6.07
N LEU A 79 1.34 -6.23 -4.76
CA LEU A 79 0.40 -5.77 -3.73
C LEU A 79 0.14 -4.26 -3.81
N THR A 80 1.16 -3.47 -4.14
CA THR A 80 1.01 -2.02 -4.28
C THR A 80 0.23 -1.66 -5.54
N ILE A 81 0.53 -2.30 -6.68
CA ILE A 81 -0.23 -2.08 -7.93
C ILE A 81 -1.68 -2.54 -7.80
N ALA A 82 -1.92 -3.64 -7.09
CA ALA A 82 -3.28 -4.12 -6.85
C ALA A 82 -4.03 -3.35 -5.74
N ASN A 83 -3.39 -2.40 -5.08
CA ASN A 83 -3.99 -1.68 -3.96
C ASN A 83 -4.90 -0.54 -4.47
N PRO A 84 -6.22 -0.62 -4.25
CA PRO A 84 -7.15 0.41 -4.70
C PRO A 84 -6.90 1.78 -4.08
N SER A 85 -6.37 1.85 -2.86
CA SER A 85 -6.02 3.12 -2.22
C SER A 85 -4.89 3.84 -2.95
N THR A 86 -3.91 3.10 -3.48
CA THR A 86 -2.83 3.66 -4.30
C THR A 86 -3.38 4.21 -5.61
N ILE A 87 -4.28 3.48 -6.26
CA ILE A 87 -4.95 3.92 -7.48
C ILE A 87 -5.70 5.23 -7.25
N LEU A 88 -6.51 5.30 -6.18
CA LEU A 88 -7.28 6.49 -5.83
C LEU A 88 -6.37 7.68 -5.46
N ALA A 89 -5.26 7.44 -4.77
CA ALA A 89 -4.29 8.47 -4.44
C ALA A 89 -3.66 9.06 -5.72
N PHE A 90 -3.26 8.20 -6.68
CA PHE A 90 -2.73 8.66 -7.96
C PHE A 90 -3.79 9.33 -8.83
N ALA A 91 -5.03 8.84 -8.84
CA ALA A 91 -6.14 9.52 -9.52
C ALA A 91 -6.38 10.93 -8.95
N GLY A 92 -6.35 11.07 -7.62
CA GLY A 92 -6.43 12.37 -6.96
C GLY A 92 -5.24 13.29 -7.28
N LEU A 93 -4.03 12.74 -7.33
CA LEU A 93 -2.83 13.48 -7.75
C LEU A 93 -2.95 14.00 -9.17
N VAL A 94 -3.44 13.16 -10.10
CA VAL A 94 -3.71 13.55 -11.50
C VAL A 94 -4.75 14.66 -11.59
N ALA A 95 -5.86 14.51 -10.85
CA ALA A 95 -6.91 15.52 -10.84
C ALA A 95 -6.41 16.87 -10.30
N GLY A 96 -5.55 16.83 -9.24
CA GLY A 96 -5.02 18.04 -8.62
C GLY A 96 -3.89 18.73 -9.42
N LEU A 97 -3.03 17.95 -10.05
CA LEU A 97 -1.83 18.46 -10.74
C LEU A 97 -1.92 18.41 -12.26
N GLY A 98 -2.91 17.69 -12.82
CA GLY A 98 -2.98 17.39 -14.26
C GLY A 98 -2.99 18.63 -15.14
N ALA A 99 -3.70 19.67 -14.73
CA ALA A 99 -3.75 20.93 -15.47
C ALA A 99 -2.40 21.70 -15.46
N THR A 100 -1.66 21.62 -14.37
CA THR A 100 -0.35 22.31 -14.23
C THR A 100 0.82 21.49 -14.76
N ALA A 101 0.74 20.16 -14.70
CA ALA A 101 1.77 19.27 -15.24
C ALA A 101 1.72 19.18 -16.77
N ALA A 102 0.53 19.29 -17.37
CA ALA A 102 0.37 19.26 -18.83
C ALA A 102 0.95 20.50 -19.54
N SER A 103 1.16 21.61 -18.82
CA SER A 103 1.58 22.89 -19.40
C SER A 103 3.10 23.05 -19.56
N ARG A 104 3.93 22.15 -19.01
CA ARG A 104 5.40 22.28 -19.07
C ARG A 104 6.06 20.99 -19.57
N PRO A 105 6.87 21.06 -20.66
CA PRO A 105 7.67 19.93 -21.11
C PRO A 105 8.56 19.40 -19.97
N GLY A 106 8.51 18.11 -19.71
CA GLY A 106 9.32 17.46 -18.67
C GLY A 106 8.74 17.47 -17.24
N ALA A 107 7.68 18.24 -16.94
CA ALA A 107 7.07 18.25 -15.60
C ALA A 107 6.55 16.88 -15.17
N ALA A 108 6.05 16.10 -16.12
CA ALA A 108 5.60 14.72 -15.86
C ALA A 108 6.74 13.81 -15.37
N TYR A 109 7.94 13.93 -15.95
CA TYR A 109 9.10 13.15 -15.52
C TYR A 109 9.62 13.59 -14.13
N LEU A 110 9.57 14.89 -13.85
CA LEU A 110 9.91 15.43 -12.52
C LEU A 110 8.91 14.93 -11.46
N LEU A 111 7.62 14.85 -11.82
CA LEU A 111 6.60 14.26 -10.93
C LEU A 111 6.92 12.81 -10.64
N VAL A 112 7.21 11.99 -11.64
CA VAL A 112 7.57 10.57 -11.46
C VAL A 112 8.80 10.41 -10.60
N ALA A 113 9.84 11.21 -10.86
CA ALA A 113 11.07 11.20 -10.06
C ALA A 113 10.82 11.62 -8.61
N GLY A 114 9.96 12.63 -8.40
CA GLY A 114 9.55 13.08 -7.07
C GLY A 114 8.77 12.02 -6.29
N VAL A 115 7.81 11.37 -6.95
CA VAL A 115 7.03 10.27 -6.36
C VAL A 115 7.94 9.10 -5.97
N PHE A 116 8.79 8.67 -6.89
CA PHE A 116 9.73 7.58 -6.63
C PHE A 116 10.66 7.90 -5.46
N THR A 117 11.28 9.08 -5.49
CA THR A 117 12.24 9.50 -4.46
C THR A 117 11.55 9.67 -3.10
N GLY A 118 10.38 10.31 -3.08
CA GLY A 118 9.58 10.48 -1.87
C GLY A 118 9.16 9.15 -1.26
N SER A 119 8.65 8.23 -2.07
CA SER A 119 8.28 6.88 -1.63
C SER A 119 9.51 6.12 -1.10
N LEU A 120 10.64 6.18 -1.80
CA LEU A 120 11.87 5.51 -1.39
C LEU A 120 12.39 6.06 -0.04
N LEU A 121 12.45 7.37 0.13
CA LEU A 121 12.87 8.02 1.38
C LEU A 121 11.94 7.65 2.53
N TRP A 122 10.64 7.63 2.30
CA TRP A 122 9.66 7.20 3.29
C TRP A 122 9.89 5.75 3.73
N TRP A 123 10.14 4.84 2.80
CA TRP A 123 10.41 3.44 3.13
C TRP A 123 11.75 3.23 3.82
N ILE A 124 12.78 4.01 3.49
CA ILE A 124 14.05 4.01 4.22
C ILE A 124 13.83 4.48 5.65
N PHE A 125 13.07 5.58 5.83
CA PHE A 125 12.71 6.09 7.15
C PHE A 125 11.97 5.04 7.99
N LEU A 126 10.92 4.44 7.43
CA LEU A 126 10.15 3.40 8.13
C LEU A 126 10.99 2.16 8.48
N ALA A 127 11.84 1.71 7.56
CA ALA A 127 12.73 0.58 7.80
C ALA A 127 13.73 0.89 8.94
N SER A 128 14.31 2.08 8.93
CA SER A 128 15.25 2.54 9.96
C SER A 128 14.56 2.68 11.31
N ALA A 129 13.39 3.32 11.35
CA ALA A 129 12.59 3.47 12.57
C ALA A 129 12.20 2.11 13.16
N THR A 130 11.77 1.18 12.30
CA THR A 130 11.42 -0.18 12.70
C THR A 130 12.64 -0.95 13.24
N ALA A 131 13.81 -0.82 12.59
CA ALA A 131 15.04 -1.45 13.04
C ALA A 131 15.49 -0.94 14.42
N LEU A 132 15.38 0.36 14.66
CA LEU A 132 15.65 0.97 15.96
C LEU A 132 14.65 0.54 17.04
N ALA A 133 13.36 0.53 16.69
CA ALA A 133 12.30 0.13 17.60
C ALA A 133 12.38 -1.36 17.99
N ARG A 134 12.82 -2.23 17.08
CA ARG A 134 12.95 -3.69 17.34
C ARG A 134 13.77 -4.02 18.58
N LYS A 135 14.80 -3.24 18.88
CA LYS A 135 15.66 -3.43 20.07
C LYS A 135 14.92 -3.19 21.39
N ARG A 136 13.79 -2.49 21.36
CA ARG A 136 12.98 -2.14 22.55
C ARG A 136 11.64 -2.88 22.60
N LEU A 137 11.31 -3.69 21.60
CA LEU A 137 10.06 -4.43 21.54
C LEU A 137 10.15 -5.69 22.43
N THR A 138 9.42 -5.69 23.52
CA THR A 138 9.19 -6.89 24.32
C THR A 138 8.08 -7.74 23.68
N PRO A 139 8.03 -9.06 23.96
CA PRO A 139 6.94 -9.92 23.45
C PRO A 139 5.53 -9.41 23.80
N ARG A 140 5.39 -8.77 24.95
CA ARG A 140 4.11 -8.17 25.39
C ARG A 140 3.71 -6.97 24.52
N VAL A 141 4.67 -6.10 24.22
CA VAL A 141 4.44 -4.93 23.36
C VAL A 141 4.10 -5.38 21.95
N THR A 142 4.84 -6.35 21.41
CA THR A 142 4.56 -6.89 20.07
C THR A 142 3.16 -7.49 19.99
N ARG A 143 2.77 -8.28 21.02
CA ARG A 143 1.42 -8.83 21.10
C ARG A 143 0.35 -7.74 21.15
N GLY A 144 0.55 -6.70 21.94
CA GLY A 144 -0.37 -5.55 22.00
C GLY A 144 -0.50 -4.85 20.65
N LEU A 145 0.63 -4.64 19.96
CA LEU A 145 0.63 -4.06 18.62
C LEU A 145 -0.10 -4.95 17.60
N ASP A 146 0.10 -6.26 17.63
CA ASP A 146 -0.59 -7.21 16.74
C ASP A 146 -2.11 -7.17 16.97
N ILE A 147 -2.57 -7.10 18.23
CA ILE A 147 -3.99 -7.02 18.56
C ILE A 147 -4.58 -5.69 18.09
N VAL A 148 -3.96 -4.58 18.44
CA VAL A 148 -4.48 -3.24 18.10
C VAL A 148 -4.46 -3.02 16.59
N SER A 149 -3.32 -3.26 15.93
CA SER A 149 -3.21 -3.06 14.49
C SER A 149 -4.08 -4.04 13.71
N GLY A 150 -4.15 -5.29 14.15
CA GLY A 150 -5.03 -6.31 13.57
C GLY A 150 -6.50 -5.92 13.66
N GLY A 151 -6.94 -5.42 14.82
CA GLY A 151 -8.31 -4.92 15.01
C GLY A 151 -8.63 -3.73 14.11
N VAL A 152 -7.75 -2.74 14.07
CA VAL A 152 -7.92 -1.55 13.21
C VAL A 152 -7.97 -1.95 11.74
N LEU A 153 -7.05 -2.80 11.26
CA LEU A 153 -7.04 -3.26 9.86
C LEU A 153 -8.29 -4.07 9.52
N LEU A 154 -8.74 -4.93 10.43
CA LEU A 154 -9.95 -5.72 10.22
C LEU A 154 -11.17 -4.81 10.04
N LEU A 155 -11.39 -3.89 10.98
CA LEU A 155 -12.53 -2.97 10.93
C LEU A 155 -12.47 -2.07 9.70
N TRP A 156 -11.30 -1.55 9.38
CA TRP A 156 -11.13 -0.68 8.21
C TRP A 156 -11.30 -1.45 6.91
N GLY A 157 -10.74 -2.65 6.79
CA GLY A 157 -10.90 -3.49 5.61
C GLY A 157 -12.36 -3.87 5.37
N LEU A 158 -13.11 -4.21 6.43
CA LEU A 158 -14.54 -4.47 6.36
C LEU A 158 -15.33 -3.22 5.96
N TRP A 159 -14.96 -2.06 6.50
CA TRP A 159 -15.59 -0.78 6.12
C TRP A 159 -15.38 -0.46 4.64
N ILE A 160 -14.15 -0.64 4.11
CA ILE A 160 -13.85 -0.46 2.69
C ILE A 160 -14.69 -1.43 1.83
N ALA A 161 -14.74 -2.71 2.21
CA ALA A 161 -15.50 -3.71 1.48
C ALA A 161 -17.00 -3.40 1.50
N TRP A 162 -17.52 -2.97 2.64
CA TRP A 162 -18.91 -2.54 2.79
C TRP A 162 -19.24 -1.33 1.92
N SER A 163 -18.36 -0.29 1.96
CA SER A 163 -18.56 0.92 1.17
C SER A 163 -18.52 0.68 -0.35
N ALA A 164 -17.85 -0.39 -0.80
CA ALA A 164 -17.86 -0.79 -2.21
C ALA A 164 -19.21 -1.41 -2.66
N LEU A 165 -20.00 -1.91 -1.72
CA LEU A 165 -21.29 -2.53 -1.97
C LEU A 165 -22.48 -1.60 -1.67
N ALA A 166 -22.24 -0.52 -0.93
CA ALA A 166 -23.28 0.46 -0.62
C ALA A 166 -23.66 1.22 -1.90
N PRO A 167 -24.95 1.34 -2.21
CA PRO A 167 -25.41 2.17 -3.33
C PRO A 167 -25.03 3.62 -3.08
N ALA A 168 -24.50 4.29 -4.12
CA ALA A 168 -24.17 5.71 -4.12
C ALA A 168 -25.44 6.57 -4.08
#